data_1b0f3028e8d11e7101ab0cb7e1c97d31
#
_entry.id   1b0f3028e8d11e7101ab0cb7e1c97d31
#
_cell.length_a   1.000
_cell.length_b   1.000
_cell.length_c   1.000
_cell.angle_alpha   90.00
_cell.angle_beta   90.00
_cell.angle_gamma   90.00
#
_symmetry.space_group_name_H-M   'P 1'
#
loop_
_entity.id
_entity.type
_entity.pdbx_description
1 polymer ?
#
loop_
_entity_poly.entity_id
_entity_poly.type
_entity_poly.pdbx_seq_one_letter_code
_entity_poly.pdbx_strand_id
1 'polypeptide(L)'
;MTARTARVLYDTTKTITVVSGIVGGILAFIAAGISDNYTLVGQSVPGDYDLKIMHIAFFIMAIAILGIFIMDHALFDAMYDLERVPVKYSEYIGCCLERNQIFDRQIKQALDRYYNLDWGMVDRLDSKINDDAVENGYDRVRGIYQTILGKIFIVTDSERYATTIYSEKEYLKEINY
;
A
#
# COMPACT_ATOMS: atom_id res chain seq x y z
N MET A 1 -10.10 12.49 1.32
CA MET A 1 -9.28 11.74 0.34
C MET A 1 -9.61 10.28 0.57
N THR A 2 -9.91 9.48 -0.45
CA THR A 2 -10.23 8.06 -0.22
C THR A 2 -8.95 7.26 0.07
N ALA A 3 -9.05 6.16 0.83
CA ALA A 3 -7.91 5.29 1.14
C ALA A 3 -7.22 4.78 -0.15
N ARG A 4 -8.00 4.49 -1.20
CA ARG A 4 -7.48 4.12 -2.51
C ARG A 4 -6.64 5.24 -3.16
N THR A 5 -7.12 6.49 -3.06
CA THR A 5 -6.36 7.66 -3.56
C THR A 5 -5.09 7.87 -2.74
N ALA A 6 -5.17 7.67 -1.41
CA ALA A 6 -4.03 7.75 -0.51
C ALA A 6 -2.96 6.72 -0.86
N ARG A 7 -3.35 5.48 -1.15
CA ARG A 7 -2.42 4.41 -1.56
C ARG A 7 -1.75 4.71 -2.89
N VAL A 8 -2.52 5.10 -3.93
CA VAL A 8 -1.94 5.47 -5.23
C VAL A 8 -0.96 6.62 -5.07
N LEU A 9 -1.28 7.60 -4.23
CA LEU A 9 -0.40 8.73 -3.93
C LEU A 9 0.87 8.27 -3.21
N TYR A 10 0.74 7.37 -2.23
CA TYR A 10 1.86 6.77 -1.51
C TYR A 10 2.81 6.02 -2.45
N ASP A 11 2.29 5.09 -3.26
CA ASP A 11 3.08 4.30 -4.21
C ASP A 11 3.78 5.20 -5.24
N THR A 12 3.07 6.22 -5.75
CA THR A 12 3.63 7.20 -6.68
C THR A 12 4.75 8.02 -6.02
N THR A 13 4.53 8.51 -4.81
CA THR A 13 5.53 9.30 -4.08
C THR A 13 6.73 8.46 -3.69
N LYS A 14 6.53 7.21 -3.25
CA LYS A 14 7.61 6.26 -2.98
C LYS A 14 8.48 6.03 -4.21
N THR A 15 7.87 5.84 -5.38
CA THR A 15 8.60 5.68 -6.65
C THR A 15 9.39 6.94 -6.99
N ILE A 16 8.78 8.12 -6.92
CA ILE A 16 9.46 9.41 -7.17
C ILE A 16 10.64 9.59 -6.24
N THR A 17 10.48 9.23 -4.98
CA THR A 17 11.54 9.37 -3.97
C THR A 17 12.73 8.45 -4.23
N VAL A 18 12.47 7.18 -4.55
CA VAL A 18 13.55 6.22 -4.91
C VAL A 18 14.30 6.73 -6.13
N VAL A 19 13.60 7.18 -7.18
CA VAL A 19 14.22 7.73 -8.38
C VAL A 19 15.02 8.99 -8.06
N SER A 20 14.48 9.91 -7.26
CA SER A 20 15.18 11.13 -6.85
C SER A 20 16.44 10.83 -6.02
N GLY A 21 16.38 9.83 -5.13
CA GLY A 21 17.53 9.38 -4.36
C GLY A 21 18.66 8.81 -5.24
N ILE A 22 18.31 8.01 -6.25
CA ILE A 22 19.26 7.46 -7.22
C ILE A 22 19.91 8.59 -8.04
N VAL A 23 19.10 9.51 -8.58
CA VAL A 23 19.60 10.66 -9.35
C VAL A 23 20.49 11.55 -8.49
N GLY A 24 20.10 11.85 -7.25
CA GLY A 24 20.91 12.60 -6.30
C GLY A 24 22.25 11.93 -6.00
N GLY A 25 22.26 10.62 -5.81
CA GLY A 25 23.48 9.83 -5.61
C GLY A 25 24.42 9.85 -6.81
N ILE A 26 23.88 9.72 -8.02
CA ILE A 26 24.67 9.80 -9.27
C ILE A 26 25.28 11.20 -9.41
N LEU A 27 24.51 12.26 -9.18
CA LEU A 27 25.01 13.63 -9.26
C LEU A 27 26.10 13.92 -8.23
N ALA A 28 25.95 13.42 -7.00
CA ALA A 28 26.97 13.54 -5.96
C ALA A 28 28.25 12.81 -6.32
N PHE A 29 28.14 11.61 -6.92
CA PHE A 29 29.29 10.82 -7.40
C PHE A 29 30.04 11.52 -8.55
N ILE A 30 29.28 12.08 -9.52
CA ILE A 30 29.87 12.86 -10.62
C ILE A 30 30.60 14.09 -10.09
N ALA A 31 29.99 14.84 -9.15
CA ALA A 31 30.60 16.01 -8.54
C ALA A 31 31.92 15.66 -7.81
N ALA A 32 31.94 14.56 -7.06
CA ALA A 32 33.13 14.07 -6.39
C ALA A 32 34.23 13.66 -7.40
N GLY A 33 33.88 12.95 -8.47
CA GLY A 33 34.82 12.56 -9.51
C GLY A 33 35.42 13.74 -10.28
N ILE A 34 34.67 14.80 -10.48
CA ILE A 34 35.16 16.06 -11.08
C ILE A 34 36.16 16.72 -10.12
N SER A 35 35.80 16.81 -8.84
CA SER A 35 36.70 17.41 -7.82
C SER A 35 38.05 16.69 -7.72
N ASP A 36 38.05 15.34 -7.72
CA ASP A 36 39.28 14.55 -7.68
C ASP A 36 40.15 14.75 -8.93
N ASN A 37 39.57 14.88 -10.11
CA ASN A 37 40.33 15.13 -11.34
C ASN A 37 41.01 16.52 -11.34
N TYR A 38 40.36 17.53 -10.80
CA TYR A 38 40.98 18.88 -10.71
C TYR A 38 42.15 18.91 -9.73
N THR A 39 42.07 18.19 -8.62
CA THR A 39 43.16 18.08 -7.65
C THR A 39 44.37 17.31 -8.19
N LEU A 40 44.13 16.26 -9.00
CA LEU A 40 45.21 15.47 -9.66
C LEU A 40 45.97 16.30 -10.70
N VAL A 41 45.36 17.27 -11.36
CA VAL A 41 46.01 18.13 -12.38
C VAL A 41 46.64 19.41 -11.75
N GLY A 42 46.53 19.57 -10.42
CA GLY A 42 47.12 20.72 -9.73
C GLY A 42 46.41 22.07 -10.06
N GLN A 43 45.22 21.99 -10.64
CA GLN A 43 44.37 23.17 -10.88
C GLN A 43 43.44 23.38 -9.70
N SER A 44 43.28 24.65 -9.29
CA SER A 44 42.24 24.99 -8.31
C SER A 44 40.87 24.70 -8.92
N VAL A 45 40.03 23.98 -8.19
CA VAL A 45 38.61 23.78 -8.55
C VAL A 45 38.01 25.15 -8.83
N PRO A 46 37.38 25.39 -10.00
CA PRO A 46 36.69 26.63 -10.26
C PRO A 46 35.62 26.79 -9.18
N GLY A 47 35.82 27.79 -8.28
CA GLY A 47 35.13 27.85 -7.02
C GLY A 47 33.63 27.71 -7.11
N ASP A 48 33.06 27.11 -6.10
CA ASP A 48 31.65 27.02 -5.74
C ASP A 48 30.73 26.09 -6.55
N TYR A 49 31.06 25.61 -7.75
CA TYR A 49 30.13 24.82 -8.55
C TYR A 49 29.89 23.41 -7.98
N ASP A 50 30.93 22.72 -7.58
CA ASP A 50 30.82 21.37 -7.05
C ASP A 50 30.13 21.33 -5.69
N LEU A 51 30.44 22.32 -4.85
CA LEU A 51 29.79 22.49 -3.55
C LEU A 51 28.29 22.79 -3.70
N LYS A 52 27.92 23.62 -4.68
CA LYS A 52 26.52 23.97 -4.96
C LYS A 52 25.73 22.77 -5.49
N ILE A 53 26.29 22.02 -6.44
CA ILE A 53 25.65 20.80 -6.97
C ILE A 53 25.45 19.78 -5.86
N MET A 54 26.44 19.57 -5.01
CA MET A 54 26.38 18.67 -3.88
C MET A 54 25.30 19.09 -2.86
N HIS A 55 25.22 20.39 -2.52
CA HIS A 55 24.19 20.92 -1.64
C HIS A 55 22.78 20.77 -2.23
N ILE A 56 22.60 21.03 -3.53
CA ILE A 56 21.31 20.82 -4.22
C ILE A 56 20.91 19.34 -4.18
N ALA A 57 21.83 18.42 -4.45
CA ALA A 57 21.56 16.99 -4.39
C ALA A 57 21.17 16.52 -2.99
N PHE A 58 21.87 16.96 -1.94
CA PHE A 58 21.51 16.69 -0.55
C PHE A 58 20.17 17.28 -0.16
N PHE A 59 19.83 18.49 -0.63
CA PHE A 59 18.56 19.13 -0.33
C PHE A 59 17.39 18.41 -0.97
N ILE A 60 17.52 17.97 -2.23
CA ILE A 60 16.53 17.15 -2.93
C ILE A 60 16.33 15.81 -2.20
N MET A 61 17.41 15.16 -1.79
CA MET A 61 17.37 13.91 -1.06
C MET A 61 16.71 14.07 0.31
N ALA A 62 17.00 15.14 1.05
CA ALA A 62 16.40 15.43 2.34
C ALA A 62 14.88 15.70 2.23
N ILE A 63 14.44 16.47 1.23
CA ILE A 63 13.01 16.70 0.96
C ILE A 63 12.32 15.38 0.61
N ALA A 64 12.95 14.53 -0.19
CA ALA A 64 12.42 13.25 -0.56
C ALA A 64 12.25 12.32 0.66
N ILE A 65 13.25 12.22 1.53
CA ILE A 65 13.19 11.44 2.78
C ILE A 65 12.10 11.97 3.72
N LEU A 66 12.02 13.30 3.87
CA LEU A 66 11.00 13.94 4.70
C LEU A 66 9.59 13.68 4.14
N GLY A 67 9.44 13.73 2.82
CA GLY A 67 8.17 13.40 2.14
C GLY A 67 7.74 11.96 2.39
N ILE A 68 8.65 10.98 2.34
CA ILE A 68 8.35 9.58 2.71
C ILE A 68 7.90 9.51 4.16
N PHE A 69 8.67 10.11 5.07
CA PHE A 69 8.40 10.01 6.51
C PHE A 69 7.02 10.58 6.88
N ILE A 70 6.65 11.72 6.30
CA ILE A 70 5.33 12.34 6.52
C ILE A 70 4.22 11.47 5.93
N MET A 71 4.41 10.92 4.73
CA MET A 71 3.41 10.08 4.08
C MET A 71 3.29 8.70 4.73
N ASP A 72 4.41 8.10 5.14
CA ASP A 72 4.42 6.84 5.88
C ASP A 72 3.61 6.97 7.18
N HIS A 73 3.83 8.04 7.93
CA HIS A 73 3.15 8.24 9.22
C HIS A 73 1.66 8.61 9.06
N ALA A 74 1.28 9.36 8.02
CA ALA A 74 -0.10 9.83 7.85
C ALA A 74 -1.01 8.82 7.13
N LEU A 75 -0.44 7.95 6.28
CA LEU A 75 -1.21 7.06 5.42
C LEU A 75 -1.05 5.59 5.81
N PHE A 76 0.03 5.24 6.48
CA PHE A 76 0.38 3.88 6.85
C PHE A 76 -0.60 3.31 7.88
N ASP A 77 -0.96 4.08 8.90
CA ASP A 77 -1.88 3.63 9.94
C ASP A 77 -3.28 3.30 9.41
N ALA A 78 -3.78 4.10 8.44
CA ALA A 78 -5.09 3.87 7.86
C ALA A 78 -5.14 2.64 6.91
N MET A 79 -4.01 2.28 6.27
CA MET A 79 -3.95 1.18 5.31
C MET A 79 -3.67 -0.18 5.95
N TYR A 80 -2.91 -0.20 7.05
CA TYR A 80 -2.46 -1.44 7.68
C TYR A 80 -3.44 -2.03 8.69
N ASP A 81 -4.47 -1.31 9.07
CA ASP A 81 -5.46 -1.81 10.03
C ASP A 81 -6.16 -3.08 9.55
N LEU A 82 -6.46 -3.20 8.27
CA LEU A 82 -7.14 -4.39 7.72
C LEU A 82 -6.23 -5.64 7.71
N GLU A 83 -4.95 -5.52 7.40
CA GLU A 83 -4.01 -6.65 7.39
C GLU A 83 -3.70 -7.18 8.80
N ARG A 84 -3.81 -6.34 9.80
CA ARG A 84 -3.59 -6.73 11.21
C ARG A 84 -4.78 -7.42 11.83
N VAL A 85 -5.96 -7.29 11.23
CA VAL A 85 -7.18 -7.91 11.73
C VAL A 85 -7.12 -9.43 11.52
N PRO A 86 -7.37 -10.26 12.56
CA PRO A 86 -7.32 -11.70 12.44
C PRO A 86 -8.33 -12.22 11.40
N VAL A 87 -7.86 -13.06 10.48
CA VAL A 87 -8.72 -13.68 9.47
C VAL A 87 -9.38 -14.93 10.04
N LYS A 88 -10.71 -15.01 9.89
CA LYS A 88 -11.53 -16.16 10.22
C LYS A 88 -12.21 -16.70 8.98
N TYR A 89 -12.42 -17.97 8.95
CA TYR A 89 -13.14 -18.66 7.87
C TYR A 89 -14.45 -19.20 8.43
N SER A 90 -15.54 -19.02 7.67
CA SER A 90 -16.77 -19.71 7.97
C SER A 90 -16.59 -21.23 7.85
N GLU A 91 -17.49 -22.02 8.41
CA GLU A 91 -17.38 -23.47 8.43
C GLU A 91 -17.26 -24.06 7.02
N TYR A 92 -18.09 -23.61 6.09
CA TYR A 92 -18.05 -24.08 4.71
C TYR A 92 -16.72 -23.69 4.01
N ILE A 93 -16.28 -22.46 4.18
CA ILE A 93 -15.01 -21.99 3.58
C ILE A 93 -13.83 -22.79 4.15
N GLY A 94 -13.78 -22.99 5.46
CA GLY A 94 -12.74 -23.80 6.11
C GLY A 94 -12.65 -25.22 5.54
N CYS A 95 -13.78 -25.90 5.42
CA CYS A 95 -13.83 -27.24 4.82
C CYS A 95 -13.39 -27.26 3.34
N CYS A 96 -13.70 -26.22 2.59
CA CYS A 96 -13.31 -26.12 1.18
C CYS A 96 -11.81 -25.88 1.00
N LEU A 97 -11.20 -25.08 1.87
CA LEU A 97 -9.76 -24.77 1.83
C LEU A 97 -8.91 -26.03 2.00
N GLU A 98 -9.29 -26.93 2.92
CA GLU A 98 -8.57 -28.19 3.17
C GLU A 98 -8.58 -29.14 1.96
N ARG A 99 -9.60 -29.05 1.10
CA ARG A 99 -9.85 -29.99 0.02
C ARG A 99 -9.49 -29.48 -1.37
N ASN A 100 -9.29 -28.18 -1.55
CA ASN A 100 -9.16 -27.58 -2.87
C ASN A 100 -8.07 -26.51 -2.92
N GLN A 101 -6.89 -26.90 -3.41
CA GLN A 101 -5.73 -25.98 -3.53
C GLN A 101 -5.97 -24.80 -4.50
N ILE A 102 -6.83 -24.99 -5.51
CA ILE A 102 -7.15 -23.88 -6.45
C ILE A 102 -8.00 -22.86 -5.71
N PHE A 103 -8.97 -23.31 -4.93
CA PHE A 103 -9.80 -22.43 -4.11
C PHE A 103 -8.97 -21.69 -3.05
N ASP A 104 -8.05 -22.38 -2.35
CA ASP A 104 -7.12 -21.75 -1.39
C ASP A 104 -6.33 -20.60 -2.04
N ARG A 105 -5.78 -20.82 -3.24
CA ARG A 105 -5.07 -19.79 -3.99
C ARG A 105 -5.98 -18.60 -4.32
N GLN A 106 -7.23 -18.86 -4.72
CA GLN A 106 -8.18 -17.78 -5.03
C GLN A 106 -8.58 -16.99 -3.78
N ILE A 107 -8.72 -17.63 -2.63
CA ILE A 107 -8.95 -16.93 -1.34
C ILE A 107 -7.77 -16.00 -1.01
N LYS A 108 -6.53 -16.49 -1.14
CA LYS A 108 -5.34 -15.67 -0.91
C LYS A 108 -5.27 -14.46 -1.86
N GLN A 109 -5.60 -14.66 -3.14
CA GLN A 109 -5.66 -13.57 -4.12
C GLN A 109 -6.79 -12.57 -3.79
N ALA A 110 -7.94 -13.05 -3.33
CA ALA A 110 -9.05 -12.19 -2.92
C ALA A 110 -8.69 -11.36 -1.68
N LEU A 111 -8.01 -11.96 -0.69
CA LEU A 111 -7.49 -11.26 0.48
C LEU A 111 -6.46 -10.19 0.11
N ASP A 112 -5.52 -10.53 -0.78
CA ASP A 112 -4.53 -9.56 -1.27
C ASP A 112 -5.21 -8.36 -1.96
N ARG A 113 -6.21 -8.61 -2.80
CA ARG A 113 -7.03 -7.53 -3.40
C ARG A 113 -7.77 -6.71 -2.36
N TYR A 114 -8.37 -7.37 -1.35
CA TYR A 114 -9.09 -6.74 -0.26
C TYR A 114 -8.21 -5.80 0.56
N TYR A 115 -7.01 -6.25 0.93
CA TYR A 115 -6.03 -5.41 1.62
C TYR A 115 -5.51 -4.27 0.75
N ASN A 116 -5.57 -4.44 -0.57
CA ASN A 116 -5.24 -3.39 -1.54
C ASN A 116 -6.42 -2.45 -1.83
N LEU A 117 -7.51 -2.49 -1.02
CA LEU A 117 -8.70 -1.67 -1.18
C LEU A 117 -9.41 -1.87 -2.54
N ASP A 118 -9.20 -3.03 -3.15
CA ASP A 118 -9.97 -3.48 -4.30
C ASP A 118 -11.11 -4.37 -3.81
N TRP A 119 -12.29 -3.79 -3.66
CA TRP A 119 -13.46 -4.44 -3.08
C TRP A 119 -14.14 -5.46 -4.00
N GLY A 120 -13.55 -5.72 -5.17
CA GLY A 120 -14.03 -6.71 -6.13
C GLY A 120 -15.33 -6.30 -6.81
N MET A 121 -16.39 -7.09 -6.63
CA MET A 121 -17.69 -6.92 -7.30
C MET A 121 -18.67 -6.04 -6.51
N VAL A 122 -18.19 -5.26 -5.58
CA VAL A 122 -19.00 -4.31 -4.79
C VAL A 122 -19.43 -3.14 -5.68
N ASP A 123 -20.65 -2.65 -5.52
CA ASP A 123 -21.11 -1.51 -6.27
C ASP A 123 -20.39 -0.20 -5.87
N ARG A 124 -20.61 0.86 -6.67
CA ARG A 124 -19.88 2.12 -6.48
C ARG A 124 -20.20 2.81 -5.15
N LEU A 125 -21.44 2.68 -4.66
CA LEU A 125 -21.86 3.31 -3.41
C LEU A 125 -21.24 2.58 -2.22
N ASP A 126 -21.34 1.26 -2.20
CA ASP A 126 -20.74 0.41 -1.17
C ASP A 126 -19.19 0.52 -1.18
N SER A 127 -18.58 0.64 -2.38
CA SER A 127 -17.14 0.89 -2.49
C SER A 127 -16.73 2.20 -1.80
N LYS A 128 -17.52 3.25 -1.97
CA LYS A 128 -17.26 4.53 -1.29
C LYS A 128 -17.44 4.41 0.22
N ILE A 129 -18.48 3.71 0.68
CA ILE A 129 -18.69 3.44 2.11
C ILE A 129 -17.50 2.68 2.70
N ASN A 130 -16.98 1.67 2.00
CA ASN A 130 -15.79 0.95 2.43
C ASN A 130 -14.56 1.87 2.52
N ASP A 131 -14.34 2.71 1.51
CA ASP A 131 -13.22 3.65 1.50
C ASP A 131 -13.32 4.61 2.70
N ASP A 132 -14.51 5.15 2.96
CA ASP A 132 -14.77 6.03 4.11
C ASP A 132 -14.58 5.27 5.44
N ALA A 133 -15.00 4.01 5.53
CA ALA A 133 -14.85 3.17 6.72
C ALA A 133 -13.37 2.86 7.03
N VAL A 134 -12.55 2.65 6.00
CA VAL A 134 -11.10 2.45 6.18
C VAL A 134 -10.42 3.76 6.58
N GLU A 135 -10.79 4.88 5.96
CA GLU A 135 -10.19 6.18 6.24
C GLU A 135 -10.48 6.65 7.67
N ASN A 136 -11.67 6.37 8.19
CA ASN A 136 -12.11 6.82 9.51
C ASN A 136 -11.87 5.79 10.62
N GLY A 137 -11.46 4.55 10.28
CA GLY A 137 -11.17 3.49 11.24
C GLY A 137 -12.41 2.90 11.94
N TYR A 138 -13.61 3.21 11.48
CA TYR A 138 -14.88 2.67 12.00
C TYR A 138 -15.79 2.24 10.85
N ASP A 139 -16.84 1.50 11.20
CA ASP A 139 -17.76 0.88 10.27
C ASP A 139 -17.25 -0.41 9.62
N ARG A 140 -18.19 -1.19 9.10
CA ARG A 140 -17.94 -2.49 8.48
C ARG A 140 -17.38 -2.30 7.07
N VAL A 141 -16.38 -3.09 6.70
CA VAL A 141 -15.83 -3.16 5.35
C VAL A 141 -16.18 -4.48 4.70
N ARG A 142 -16.61 -4.45 3.43
CA ARG A 142 -17.05 -5.65 2.70
C ARG A 142 -16.48 -5.72 1.29
N GLY A 143 -15.79 -6.81 0.97
CA GLY A 143 -15.40 -7.16 -0.39
C GLY A 143 -16.17 -8.36 -0.94
N ILE A 144 -16.44 -8.40 -2.24
CA ILE A 144 -17.14 -9.50 -2.93
C ILE A 144 -16.26 -9.99 -4.07
N TYR A 145 -15.96 -11.30 -4.10
CA TYR A 145 -15.08 -11.86 -5.12
C TYR A 145 -15.64 -13.15 -5.71
N GLN A 146 -15.39 -13.36 -7.00
CA GLN A 146 -15.78 -14.59 -7.68
C GLN A 146 -14.67 -15.62 -7.54
N THR A 147 -15.07 -16.85 -7.18
CA THR A 147 -14.20 -18.03 -7.13
C THR A 147 -14.80 -19.19 -7.91
N ILE A 148 -14.04 -20.29 -8.02
CA ILE A 148 -14.54 -21.54 -8.65
C ILE A 148 -15.72 -22.17 -7.91
N LEU A 149 -15.87 -21.90 -6.60
CA LEU A 149 -16.96 -22.41 -5.78
C LEU A 149 -18.12 -21.41 -5.60
N GLY A 150 -18.11 -20.32 -6.36
CA GLY A 150 -19.11 -19.26 -6.28
C GLY A 150 -18.56 -17.97 -5.69
N LYS A 151 -19.47 -17.07 -5.34
CA LYS A 151 -19.11 -15.79 -4.71
C LYS A 151 -18.71 -16.00 -3.26
N ILE A 152 -17.69 -15.28 -2.85
CA ILE A 152 -17.28 -15.15 -1.45
C ILE A 152 -17.41 -13.71 -1.00
N PHE A 153 -17.65 -13.53 0.29
CA PHE A 153 -17.74 -12.24 0.98
C PHE A 153 -16.62 -12.16 2.01
N ILE A 154 -15.77 -11.18 1.90
CA ILE A 154 -14.75 -10.85 2.90
C ILE A 154 -15.26 -9.65 3.68
N VAL A 155 -15.45 -9.82 4.97
CA VAL A 155 -16.10 -8.81 5.83
C VAL A 155 -15.25 -8.57 7.05
N THR A 156 -14.81 -7.33 7.24
CA THR A 156 -14.21 -6.87 8.49
C THR A 156 -15.28 -6.16 9.32
N ASP A 157 -15.43 -6.55 10.56
CA ASP A 157 -16.39 -5.90 11.47
C ASP A 157 -16.01 -4.45 11.79
N SER A 158 -16.97 -3.68 12.29
CA SER A 158 -16.79 -2.26 12.62
C SER A 158 -15.73 -2.03 13.71
N GLU A 159 -15.55 -3.00 14.59
CA GLU A 159 -14.62 -2.91 15.72
C GLU A 159 -13.24 -3.49 15.41
N ARG A 160 -13.05 -3.99 14.19
CA ARG A 160 -11.79 -4.59 13.71
C ARG A 160 -11.32 -5.82 14.50
N TYR A 161 -12.24 -6.56 15.13
CA TYR A 161 -11.89 -7.79 15.85
C TYR A 161 -11.61 -8.98 14.94
N ALA A 162 -12.28 -9.05 13.79
CA ALA A 162 -12.07 -10.12 12.84
C ALA A 162 -12.42 -9.69 11.40
N THR A 163 -11.67 -10.24 10.45
CA THR A 163 -12.04 -10.30 9.04
C THR A 163 -12.55 -11.71 8.76
N THR A 164 -13.83 -11.87 8.48
CA THR A 164 -14.43 -13.18 8.25
C THR A 164 -14.73 -13.38 6.77
N ILE A 165 -14.41 -14.57 6.27
CA ILE A 165 -14.68 -14.97 4.89
C ILE A 165 -15.87 -15.93 4.90
N TYR A 166 -16.92 -15.54 4.17
CA TYR A 166 -18.17 -16.29 4.04
C TYR A 166 -18.40 -16.77 2.62
N SER A 167 -19.09 -17.89 2.47
CA SER A 167 -19.81 -18.19 1.22
C SER A 167 -21.05 -17.29 1.09
N GLU A 168 -21.58 -17.13 -0.12
CA GLU A 168 -22.80 -16.34 -0.36
C GLU A 168 -23.97 -16.81 0.51
N LYS A 169 -24.14 -18.14 0.66
CA LYS A 169 -25.23 -18.71 1.46
C LYS A 169 -25.09 -18.40 2.96
N GLU A 170 -23.87 -18.46 3.48
CA GLU A 170 -23.61 -18.17 4.89
C GLU A 170 -23.76 -16.68 5.18
N TYR A 171 -23.23 -15.83 4.29
CA TYR A 171 -23.37 -14.40 4.42
C TYR A 171 -24.83 -13.93 4.42
N LEU A 172 -25.65 -14.45 3.50
CA LEU A 172 -27.09 -14.13 3.46
C LEU A 172 -27.85 -14.60 4.69
N LYS A 173 -27.41 -15.65 5.37
CA LYS A 173 -27.98 -16.02 6.67
C LYS A 173 -27.57 -15.04 7.78
N GLU A 174 -26.31 -14.63 7.80
CA GLU A 174 -25.76 -13.69 8.79
C GLU A 174 -26.51 -12.34 8.81
N ILE A 175 -26.82 -11.79 7.63
CA ILE A 175 -27.49 -10.48 7.51
C ILE A 175 -29.01 -10.53 7.71
N ASN A 176 -29.63 -11.72 7.69
CA ASN A 176 -31.06 -11.88 7.90
C ASN A 176 -31.43 -12.27 9.35
N TYR A 177 -30.46 -12.30 10.24
CA TYR A 177 -30.61 -12.43 11.69
C TYR A 177 -30.35 -11.08 12.37
#